data_ef1aa1569a262c0dcecfbf4921fad5f4
#
_entry.id   ef1aa1569a262c0dcecfbf4921fad5f4
#
_cell.length_a   1.000
_cell.length_b   1.000
_cell.length_c   1.000
_cell.angle_alpha   90.00
_cell.angle_beta   90.00
_cell.angle_gamma   90.00
#
_symmetry.space_group_name_H-M   'P 1'
#
loop_
_entity.id
_entity.type
_entity.pdbx_description
1 polymer ?
#
loop_
_entity_poly.entity_id
_entity_poly.type
_entity_poly.pdbx_seq_one_letter_code
_entity_poly.pdbx_strand_id
1 'polypeptide(L)'
;MPHTVKFSNETGTGSMIICPLFSGAELYYNDMHLVSFDEPPAPARNVIEINHCRVGRYECSFGENSCCYLAAGDFAVCAAARKKSSSCFPLRHYHGITILLDLDAISPEMRK
;
A
#
# COMPACT_ATOMS: atom_id res chain seq x y z
N MET A 1 -8.58 -0.32 17.08
CA MET A 1 -9.90 -0.16 16.41
C MET A 1 -9.70 0.08 14.92
N PRO A 2 -10.38 -0.68 14.09
CA PRO A 2 -10.36 -0.39 12.66
C PRO A 2 -11.01 0.96 12.37
N HIS A 3 -10.50 1.63 11.35
CA HIS A 3 -11.13 2.88 10.91
C HIS A 3 -11.04 2.97 9.40
N THR A 4 -11.92 3.77 8.81
CA THR A 4 -12.03 3.92 7.37
C THR A 4 -11.54 5.29 6.95
N VAL A 5 -10.70 5.33 5.92
CA VAL A 5 -10.24 6.57 5.29
C VAL A 5 -10.82 6.58 3.88
N LYS A 6 -11.48 7.67 3.51
CA LYS A 6 -12.04 7.86 2.17
C LYS A 6 -11.39 9.05 1.52
N PHE A 7 -11.17 8.97 0.22
CA PHE A 7 -10.59 10.07 -0.53
C PHE A 7 -11.13 10.06 -1.96
N SER A 8 -10.99 11.19 -2.62
CA SER A 8 -11.40 11.33 -4.01
C SER A 8 -10.50 12.32 -4.71
N ASN A 9 -10.43 12.19 -6.02
CA ASN A 9 -9.74 13.13 -6.87
C ASN A 9 -10.45 13.19 -8.23
N GLU A 10 -9.82 13.84 -9.20
CA GLU A 10 -10.40 14.00 -10.54
C GLU A 10 -10.66 12.68 -11.25
N THR A 11 -9.96 11.62 -10.88
CA THR A 11 -10.06 10.31 -11.55
C THR A 11 -11.05 9.36 -10.90
N GLY A 12 -11.53 9.67 -9.69
CA GLY A 12 -12.49 8.81 -9.01
C GLY A 12 -12.40 8.85 -7.50
N THR A 13 -12.78 7.76 -6.86
CA THR A 13 -12.82 7.66 -5.40
C THR A 13 -12.08 6.42 -4.92
N GLY A 14 -11.67 6.44 -3.66
CA GLY A 14 -11.04 5.29 -3.02
C GLY A 14 -11.32 5.27 -1.54
N SER A 15 -11.14 4.10 -0.95
CA SER A 15 -11.25 3.96 0.50
C SER A 15 -10.27 2.90 0.99
N MET A 16 -9.88 3.04 2.25
CA MET A 16 -9.03 2.08 2.94
C MET A 16 -9.62 1.83 4.32
N ILE A 17 -9.67 0.56 4.72
CA ILE A 17 -9.99 0.19 6.09
C ILE A 17 -8.67 -0.18 6.74
N ILE A 18 -8.30 0.53 7.79
CA ILE A 18 -7.03 0.35 8.47
C ILE A 18 -7.27 -0.41 9.76
N CYS A 19 -6.66 -1.58 9.88
CA CYS A 19 -6.81 -2.45 11.03
C CYS A 19 -5.46 -2.60 11.76
N PRO A 20 -5.30 -2.01 12.94
CA PRO A 20 -4.11 -2.30 13.74
C PRO A 20 -4.10 -3.77 14.15
N LEU A 21 -2.97 -4.45 13.96
CA LEU A 21 -2.84 -5.87 14.32
C LEU A 21 -2.17 -6.04 15.67
N PHE A 22 -0.99 -5.45 15.80
CA PHE A 22 -0.23 -5.42 17.04
C PHE A 22 0.77 -4.27 16.91
N SER A 23 1.53 -4.01 17.99
CA SER A 23 2.49 -2.91 17.96
C SER A 23 3.47 -3.07 16.80
N GLY A 24 3.48 -2.11 15.89
CA GLY A 24 4.33 -2.10 14.71
C GLY A 24 3.75 -2.77 13.48
N ALA A 25 2.50 -3.23 13.52
CA ALA A 25 1.87 -3.86 12.36
C ALA A 25 0.47 -3.33 12.10
N GLU A 26 0.19 -2.99 10.85
CA GLU A 26 -1.13 -2.52 10.41
C GLU A 26 -1.50 -3.23 9.12
N LEU A 27 -2.79 -3.53 8.98
CA LEU A 27 -3.34 -4.13 7.78
C LEU A 27 -4.32 -3.15 7.14
N TYR A 28 -4.20 -2.97 5.83
CA TYR A 28 -5.02 -2.06 5.05
C TYR A 28 -5.82 -2.85 4.03
N TYR A 29 -7.14 -2.71 4.06
CA TYR A 29 -8.01 -3.20 2.99
C TYR A 29 -8.25 -2.04 2.04
N ASN A 30 -7.73 -2.15 0.82
CA ASN A 30 -7.80 -1.09 -0.17
C ASN A 30 -8.90 -1.36 -1.17
N ASP A 31 -9.74 -0.36 -1.42
CA ASP A 31 -10.82 -0.43 -2.40
C ASP A 31 -10.76 0.85 -3.23
N MET A 32 -10.22 0.73 -4.44
CA MET A 32 -9.93 1.88 -5.29
C MET A 32 -10.78 1.85 -6.54
N HIS A 33 -11.47 2.96 -6.80
CA HIS A 33 -12.27 3.19 -8.00
C HIS A 33 -11.82 4.49 -8.63
N LEU A 34 -10.51 4.60 -8.91
CA LEU A 34 -9.91 5.78 -9.51
C LEU A 34 -8.74 5.32 -10.38
N VAL A 35 -8.18 6.24 -11.17
CA VAL A 35 -7.08 5.89 -12.07
C VAL A 35 -5.74 6.10 -11.39
N SER A 36 -5.59 7.19 -10.66
CA SER A 36 -4.29 7.50 -10.03
C SER A 36 -4.47 8.37 -8.79
N PHE A 37 -3.51 8.33 -7.91
CA PHE A 37 -3.44 9.25 -6.79
C PHE A 37 -1.97 9.41 -6.35
N ASP A 38 -1.71 10.52 -5.67
CA ASP A 38 -0.39 10.79 -5.13
C ASP A 38 -0.24 10.11 -3.78
N GLU A 39 0.81 9.32 -3.65
CA GLU A 39 1.10 8.64 -2.40
C GLU A 39 1.59 9.65 -1.36
N PRO A 40 1.23 9.46 -0.08
CA PRO A 40 1.81 10.29 0.96
C PRO A 40 3.32 10.05 1.06
N PRO A 41 4.08 11.00 1.63
CA PRO A 41 5.51 10.81 1.80
C PRO A 41 5.83 9.52 2.55
N ALA A 42 6.87 8.82 2.11
CA ALA A 42 7.30 7.60 2.74
C ALA A 42 7.82 7.88 4.16
N PRO A 43 7.57 6.99 5.12
CA PRO A 43 8.13 7.15 6.46
C PRO A 43 9.65 7.03 6.40
N ALA A 44 10.35 7.85 7.20
CA ALA A 44 11.81 7.82 7.26
C ALA A 44 12.29 6.76 8.24
N ARG A 45 11.65 5.58 8.21
CA ARG A 45 11.92 4.53 9.17
C ARG A 45 12.02 3.17 8.48
N ASN A 46 12.39 2.19 9.26
CA ASN A 46 12.60 0.82 8.83
C ASN A 46 11.26 0.09 8.74
N VAL A 47 10.48 0.42 7.71
CA VAL A 47 9.15 -0.12 7.50
C VAL A 47 9.14 -0.97 6.24
N ILE A 48 8.54 -2.15 6.34
CA ILE A 48 8.35 -3.05 5.20
C ILE A 48 6.87 -3.01 4.81
N GLU A 49 6.63 -2.90 3.51
CA GLU A 49 5.30 -2.89 2.93
C GLU A 49 5.10 -4.15 2.11
N ILE A 50 4.02 -4.89 2.41
CA ILE A 50 3.62 -6.08 1.66
C ILE A 50 2.28 -5.78 1.01
N ASN A 51 2.22 -5.86 -0.31
CA ASN A 51 1.00 -5.59 -1.07
C ASN A 51 0.55 -6.84 -1.79
N HIS A 52 -0.74 -7.15 -1.68
CA HIS A 52 -1.37 -8.24 -2.40
C HIS A 52 -2.54 -7.71 -3.22
N CYS A 53 -2.50 -7.90 -4.52
CA CYS A 53 -3.58 -7.49 -5.42
C CYS A 53 -4.58 -8.63 -5.51
N ARG A 54 -5.82 -8.38 -5.15
CA ARG A 54 -6.89 -9.38 -5.21
C ARG A 54 -7.74 -9.25 -6.48
N VAL A 55 -8.04 -8.02 -6.85
CA VAL A 55 -8.86 -7.72 -8.04
C VAL A 55 -8.29 -6.49 -8.70
N GLY A 56 -8.23 -6.47 -10.02
CA GLY A 56 -7.79 -5.32 -10.77
C GLY A 56 -6.29 -5.32 -11.02
N ARG A 57 -5.72 -4.14 -11.11
CA ARG A 57 -4.30 -3.99 -11.41
C ARG A 57 -3.77 -2.74 -10.71
N TYR A 58 -2.58 -2.86 -10.17
CA TYR A 58 -1.86 -1.76 -9.52
C TYR A 58 -0.51 -1.57 -10.18
N GLU A 59 -0.15 -0.32 -10.45
CA GLU A 59 1.16 0.04 -10.98
C GLU A 59 1.73 1.20 -10.20
N CYS A 60 3.01 1.15 -9.90
CA CYS A 60 3.69 2.28 -9.28
C CYS A 60 5.12 2.38 -9.81
N SER A 61 5.68 3.58 -9.71
CA SER A 61 7.05 3.86 -10.13
C SER A 61 7.89 4.22 -8.91
N PHE A 62 9.14 3.77 -8.93
CA PHE A 62 10.14 4.14 -7.92
C PHE A 62 11.29 4.85 -8.65
N GLY A 63 11.29 6.19 -8.63
CA GLY A 63 12.29 6.95 -9.38
C GLY A 63 12.10 6.80 -10.87
N GLU A 64 13.19 6.84 -11.64
CA GLU A 64 13.13 6.91 -13.09
C GLU A 64 13.07 5.57 -13.80
N ASN A 65 13.68 4.54 -13.21
CA ASN A 65 13.89 3.28 -13.92
C ASN A 65 13.30 2.04 -13.26
N SER A 66 12.53 2.21 -12.18
CA SER A 66 11.97 1.08 -11.46
C SER A 66 10.46 1.19 -11.42
N CYS A 67 9.78 0.09 -11.79
CA CYS A 67 8.33 0.01 -11.76
C CYS A 67 7.90 -1.25 -11.04
N CYS A 68 6.72 -1.21 -10.44
CA CYS A 68 6.08 -2.35 -9.83
C CYS A 68 4.71 -2.56 -10.48
N TYR A 69 4.42 -3.78 -10.88
CA TYR A 69 3.13 -4.13 -11.47
C TYR A 69 2.54 -5.29 -10.70
N LEU A 70 1.30 -5.13 -10.28
CA LEU A 70 0.57 -6.21 -9.61
C LEU A 70 -0.73 -6.47 -10.35
N ALA A 71 -0.92 -7.70 -10.80
CA ALA A 71 -2.19 -8.18 -11.32
C ALA A 71 -2.86 -9.05 -10.26
N ALA A 72 -4.12 -9.42 -10.48
CA ALA A 72 -4.86 -10.23 -9.51
C ALA A 72 -4.08 -11.50 -9.17
N GLY A 73 -3.86 -11.74 -7.90
CA GLY A 73 -3.09 -12.87 -7.39
C GLY A 73 -1.63 -12.57 -7.08
N ASP A 74 -1.11 -11.44 -7.54
CA ASP A 74 0.30 -11.08 -7.31
C ASP A 74 0.48 -10.38 -5.97
N PHE A 75 1.69 -10.48 -5.41
CA PHE A 75 2.06 -9.62 -4.31
C PHE A 75 3.53 -9.22 -4.42
N ALA A 76 3.86 -8.15 -3.71
CA ALA A 76 5.21 -7.59 -3.69
C ALA A 76 5.58 -7.19 -2.27
N VAL A 77 6.86 -7.28 -1.96
CA VAL A 77 7.41 -6.83 -0.68
C VAL A 77 8.46 -5.78 -0.99
N CYS A 78 8.37 -4.63 -0.34
CA CYS A 78 9.35 -3.58 -0.54
C CYS A 78 9.55 -2.76 0.73
N ALA A 79 10.67 -2.02 0.77
CA ALA A 79 10.90 -1.06 1.85
C ALA A 79 10.00 0.15 1.63
N ALA A 80 9.17 0.49 2.61
CA ALA A 80 8.24 1.61 2.48
C ALA A 80 8.95 2.95 2.38
N ALA A 81 10.20 3.04 2.86
CA ALA A 81 11.00 4.25 2.73
C ALA A 81 11.42 4.54 1.29
N ARG A 82 11.28 3.57 0.39
CA ARG A 82 11.59 3.77 -1.01
C ARG A 82 10.55 4.69 -1.62
N LYS A 83 11.00 5.81 -2.18
CA LYS A 83 10.10 6.84 -2.69
C LYS A 83 9.38 6.37 -3.95
N LYS A 84 8.05 6.44 -3.92
CA LYS A 84 7.22 6.18 -5.10
C LYS A 84 6.97 7.49 -5.84
N SER A 85 7.08 7.46 -7.16
CA SER A 85 6.78 8.62 -7.99
C SER A 85 5.29 8.79 -8.19
N SER A 86 4.59 7.70 -8.43
CA SER A 86 3.16 7.72 -8.67
C SER A 86 2.57 6.34 -8.48
N SER A 87 1.28 6.30 -8.20
CA SER A 87 0.52 5.06 -8.14
C SER A 87 -0.66 5.17 -9.08
N CYS A 88 -0.94 4.12 -9.85
CA CYS A 88 -2.10 4.13 -10.71
C CYS A 88 -2.79 2.78 -10.75
N PHE A 89 -4.07 2.84 -11.09
CA PHE A 89 -4.94 1.67 -11.22
C PHE A 89 -5.55 1.72 -12.62
N PRO A 90 -4.85 1.15 -13.62
CA PRO A 90 -5.26 1.32 -15.03
C PRO A 90 -6.64 0.78 -15.37
N LEU A 91 -7.17 -0.14 -14.57
CA LEU A 91 -8.51 -0.68 -14.79
C LEU A 91 -9.61 0.08 -14.05
N ARG A 92 -9.26 1.16 -13.34
CA ARG A 92 -10.16 1.97 -12.51
C ARG A 92 -10.85 1.18 -11.40
N HIS A 93 -10.31 0.03 -11.07
CA HIS A 93 -10.86 -0.86 -10.07
C HIS A 93 -9.74 -1.69 -9.49
N TYR A 94 -9.60 -1.62 -8.18
CA TYR A 94 -8.54 -2.35 -7.48
C TYR A 94 -9.00 -2.69 -6.08
N HIS A 95 -8.89 -3.95 -5.72
CA HIS A 95 -9.06 -4.41 -4.36
C HIS A 95 -7.76 -5.10 -3.95
N GLY A 96 -7.16 -4.65 -2.87
CA GLY A 96 -5.92 -5.23 -2.42
C GLY A 96 -5.77 -5.13 -0.91
N ILE A 97 -4.76 -5.82 -0.42
CA ILE A 97 -4.41 -5.82 0.99
C ILE A 97 -2.97 -5.34 1.11
N THR A 98 -2.74 -4.41 2.02
CA THR A 98 -1.40 -3.92 2.33
C THR A 98 -1.12 -4.19 3.80
N ILE A 99 0.06 -4.72 4.10
CA ILE A 99 0.53 -4.89 5.48
C ILE A 99 1.76 -4.03 5.64
N LEU A 100 1.77 -3.17 6.66
CA LEU A 100 2.93 -2.37 7.02
C LEU A 100 3.52 -2.91 8.31
N LEU A 101 4.81 -3.19 8.28
CA LEU A 101 5.56 -3.69 9.43
C LEU A 101 6.65 -2.69 9.79
N ASP A 102 6.51 -2.04 10.95
CA ASP A 102 7.54 -1.15 11.47
C ASP A 102 8.52 -1.98 12.28
N LEU A 103 9.66 -2.28 11.71
CA LEU A 103 10.64 -3.19 12.31
C LEU A 103 11.22 -2.66 13.62
N ASP A 104 11.19 -1.34 13.82
CA ASP A 104 11.68 -0.75 15.06
C ASP A 104 10.68 -0.88 16.20
N ALA A 105 9.39 -1.02 15.88
CA ALA A 105 8.32 -1.13 16.88
C ALA A 105 7.94 -2.57 17.19
N ILE A 106 8.28 -3.51 16.30
CA ILE A 106 7.99 -4.93 16.50
C ILE A 106 8.92 -5.49 17.60
N SER A 107 8.36 -6.35 18.46
CA SER A 107 9.15 -6.91 19.55
C SER A 107 10.31 -7.76 19.00
N PRO A 108 11.45 -7.79 19.70
CA PRO A 108 12.63 -8.53 19.23
C PRO A 108 12.37 -10.00 18.91
N GLU A 109 11.45 -10.65 19.63
CA GLU A 109 11.13 -12.05 19.38
C GLU A 109 10.51 -12.25 18.01
N MET A 110 9.78 -11.25 17.52
CA MET A 110 9.10 -11.35 16.22
C MET A 110 10.02 -11.05 15.05
N ARG A 111 11.18 -10.48 15.29
CA ARG A 111 12.13 -10.13 14.25
C ARG A 111 13.12 -11.24 13.91
N LYS A 112 13.11 -12.32 14.68
CA LYS A 112 14.05 -13.42 14.48
C LYS A 112 13.79 -14.28 13.25
#